data_3a2f7ac01d81fc01258e47aa70f54eae
#
_entry.id   3a2f7ac01d81fc01258e47aa70f54eae
#
_cell.length_a   1.000
_cell.length_b   1.000
_cell.length_c   1.000
_cell.angle_alpha   90.00
_cell.angle_beta   90.00
_cell.angle_gamma   90.00
#
_symmetry.space_group_name_H-M   'P 1'
#
loop_
_entity.id
_entity.type
_entity.pdbx_description
1 polymer ?
#
loop_
_entity_poly.entity_id
_entity_poly.type
_entity_poly.pdbx_seq_one_letter_code
_entity_poly.pdbx_strand_id
1 'polypeptide(L)'
;MDAVMPKSQKSADQHSHVVRPANMEWQKTRFPGCEVKTLLFDRETGLVTALMRCAPGAVLPDHEHVKIEQTYMLEGKLVDKEGPVAGLEVKAGEFVWRESGSRHVAWTPEGGVDAGDVPDSQ
;
A
#
# COMPACT_ATOMS: atom_id res chain seq x y z
N MET A 1 5.91 1.54 -13.55
CA MET A 1 7.03 1.60 -12.60
C MET A 1 7.33 0.22 -12.09
N ASP A 2 8.58 -0.15 -12.11
CA ASP A 2 8.98 -1.46 -11.64
C ASP A 2 9.06 -1.48 -10.12
N ALA A 3 8.51 -2.53 -9.54
CA ALA A 3 8.63 -2.74 -8.11
C ALA A 3 10.07 -3.19 -7.78
N VAL A 4 10.60 -2.62 -6.71
CA VAL A 4 11.92 -3.02 -6.22
C VAL A 4 11.74 -4.27 -5.36
N MET A 5 12.43 -5.34 -5.74
CA MET A 5 12.35 -6.59 -4.99
C MET A 5 13.00 -6.42 -3.62
N PRO A 6 12.31 -6.82 -2.55
CA PRO A 6 12.89 -6.73 -1.23
C PRO A 6 14.01 -7.75 -1.04
N LYS A 7 14.99 -7.39 -0.23
CA LYS A 7 15.97 -8.36 0.25
C LYS A 7 15.32 -9.13 1.37
N SER A 8 15.43 -10.44 1.33
CA SER A 8 14.91 -11.30 2.37
C SER A 8 16.01 -12.17 2.96
N GLN A 9 15.81 -12.56 4.20
CA GLN A 9 16.70 -13.47 4.90
C GLN A 9 16.01 -14.82 5.01
N LYS A 10 16.61 -15.84 4.39
CA LYS A 10 16.03 -17.18 4.41
C LYS A 10 16.23 -17.81 5.79
N SER A 11 15.22 -18.53 6.24
CA SER A 11 15.32 -19.36 7.42
C SER A 11 16.05 -20.67 7.09
N ALA A 12 16.30 -21.51 8.11
CA ALA A 12 16.98 -22.78 7.92
C ALA A 12 16.21 -23.76 7.04
N ASP A 13 14.88 -23.66 7.00
CA ASP A 13 14.04 -24.52 6.16
C ASP A 13 13.90 -23.99 4.72
N GLN A 14 14.43 -22.79 4.46
CA GLN A 14 14.41 -22.12 3.16
C GLN A 14 13.01 -21.80 2.63
N HIS A 15 11.99 -21.87 3.49
CA HIS A 15 10.61 -21.54 3.12
C HIS A 15 10.12 -20.27 3.81
N SER A 16 10.84 -19.77 4.78
CA SER A 16 10.47 -18.54 5.49
C SER A 16 11.44 -17.42 5.12
N HIS A 17 10.89 -16.24 4.93
CA HIS A 17 11.65 -15.07 4.53
C HIS A 17 11.40 -13.94 5.52
N VAL A 18 12.45 -13.31 6.00
CA VAL A 18 12.34 -12.14 6.84
C VAL A 18 12.78 -10.93 6.05
N VAL A 19 11.93 -9.91 6.04
CA VAL A 19 12.24 -8.63 5.41
C VAL A 19 12.33 -7.59 6.51
N ARG A 20 13.36 -6.77 6.49
CA ARG A 20 13.55 -5.73 7.49
C ARG A 20 13.45 -4.35 6.85
N PRO A 21 12.26 -3.75 6.87
CA PRO A 21 12.02 -2.49 6.17
C PRO A 21 12.90 -1.34 6.64
N ALA A 22 13.38 -1.39 7.89
CA ALA A 22 14.30 -0.36 8.39
C ALA A 22 15.60 -0.26 7.58
N ASN A 23 15.97 -1.35 6.90
CA ASN A 23 17.18 -1.41 6.08
C ASN A 23 16.91 -1.12 4.61
N MET A 24 15.68 -0.79 4.26
CA MET A 24 15.27 -0.51 2.88
C MET A 24 15.09 0.98 2.67
N GLU A 25 15.30 1.41 1.44
CA GLU A 25 15.01 2.79 1.06
C GLU A 25 13.59 2.92 0.54
N TRP A 26 12.97 4.06 0.80
CA TRP A 26 11.70 4.40 0.20
C TRP A 26 11.88 4.67 -1.28
N GLN A 27 10.99 4.11 -2.10
CA GLN A 27 11.01 4.29 -3.54
C GLN A 27 9.81 5.14 -3.96
N LYS A 28 10.04 6.10 -4.84
CA LYS A 28 8.96 6.94 -5.34
C LYS A 28 8.01 6.11 -6.18
N THR A 29 6.74 6.46 -6.08
CA THR A 29 5.71 5.91 -6.95
C THR A 29 5.31 6.94 -7.99
N ARG A 30 4.43 6.55 -8.92
CA ARG A 30 3.85 7.50 -9.87
C ARG A 30 2.86 8.46 -9.23
N PHE A 31 2.43 8.19 -7.98
CA PHE A 31 1.54 9.09 -7.26
C PHE A 31 2.37 10.11 -6.48
N PRO A 32 2.23 11.42 -6.82
CA PRO A 32 3.02 12.44 -6.11
C PRO A 32 2.82 12.38 -4.60
N GLY A 33 3.93 12.44 -3.88
CA GLY A 33 3.91 12.39 -2.42
C GLY A 33 3.79 11.01 -1.81
N CYS A 34 3.69 9.97 -2.62
CA CYS A 34 3.58 8.59 -2.13
C CYS A 34 4.84 7.80 -2.48
N GLU A 35 5.39 7.11 -1.47
CA GLU A 35 6.58 6.27 -1.60
C GLU A 35 6.29 4.88 -1.04
N VAL A 36 7.02 3.88 -1.51
CA VAL A 36 6.81 2.50 -1.09
C VAL A 36 8.11 1.82 -0.70
N LYS A 37 7.97 0.82 0.18
CA LYS A 37 8.97 -0.23 0.39
C LYS A 37 8.27 -1.54 0.07
N THR A 38 8.68 -2.21 -1.00
CA THR A 38 8.07 -3.47 -1.40
C THR A 38 8.57 -4.59 -0.51
N LEU A 39 7.67 -5.26 0.18
CA LEU A 39 8.01 -6.31 1.12
C LEU A 39 7.95 -7.70 0.47
N LEU A 40 7.03 -7.89 -0.44
CA LEU A 40 6.81 -9.15 -1.13
C LEU A 40 6.37 -8.85 -2.56
N PHE A 41 6.98 -9.54 -3.51
CA PHE A 41 6.55 -9.50 -4.90
C PHE A 41 6.52 -10.94 -5.41
N ASP A 42 5.34 -11.44 -5.72
CA ASP A 42 5.16 -12.75 -6.30
C ASP A 42 4.65 -12.61 -7.74
N ARG A 43 5.54 -12.90 -8.69
CA ARG A 43 5.21 -12.73 -10.11
C ARG A 43 4.17 -13.73 -10.60
N GLU A 44 4.11 -14.91 -10.00
CA GLU A 44 3.17 -15.94 -10.44
C GLU A 44 1.73 -15.58 -10.12
N THR A 45 1.50 -15.04 -8.92
CA THR A 45 0.15 -14.69 -8.49
C THR A 45 -0.17 -13.22 -8.67
N GLY A 46 0.85 -12.39 -8.91
CA GLY A 46 0.69 -10.94 -8.97
C GLY A 46 0.55 -10.29 -7.59
N LEU A 47 0.81 -11.04 -6.53
CA LEU A 47 0.71 -10.51 -5.19
C LEU A 47 1.87 -9.55 -4.91
N VAL A 48 1.54 -8.34 -4.51
CA VAL A 48 2.53 -7.35 -4.07
C VAL A 48 2.09 -6.79 -2.74
N THR A 49 2.96 -6.90 -1.74
CA THR A 49 2.71 -6.32 -0.42
C THR A 49 3.77 -5.29 -0.12
N ALA A 50 3.37 -4.12 0.34
CA ALA A 50 4.29 -3.02 0.56
C ALA A 50 3.89 -2.18 1.76
N LEU A 51 4.87 -1.45 2.29
CA LEU A 51 4.59 -0.28 3.11
C LEU A 51 4.46 0.91 2.16
N MET A 52 3.47 1.75 2.40
CA MET A 52 3.30 3.00 1.65
C MET A 52 3.35 4.17 2.63
N ARG A 53 4.12 5.18 2.29
CA ARG A 53 4.20 6.42 3.05
C ARG A 53 3.70 7.56 2.17
N CYS A 54 2.69 8.26 2.64
CA CYS A 54 2.11 9.37 1.90
C CYS A 54 2.29 10.68 2.65
N ALA A 55 2.70 11.71 1.92
CA ALA A 55 2.85 13.05 2.47
C ALA A 55 1.48 13.68 2.78
N PRO A 56 1.43 14.68 3.67
CA PRO A 56 0.18 15.40 3.90
C PRO A 56 -0.39 15.94 2.59
N GLY A 57 -1.68 15.67 2.35
CA GLY A 57 -2.36 16.12 1.15
C GLY A 57 -2.19 15.24 -0.08
N ALA A 58 -1.42 14.17 0.00
CA ALA A 58 -1.25 13.25 -1.12
C ALA A 58 -2.59 12.59 -1.50
N VAL A 59 -2.82 12.45 -2.80
CA VAL A 59 -4.05 11.89 -3.34
C VAL A 59 -3.73 10.64 -4.14
N LEU A 60 -4.50 9.58 -3.89
CA LEU A 60 -4.50 8.37 -4.68
C LEU A 60 -5.72 8.44 -5.60
N PRO A 61 -5.51 8.73 -6.90
CA PRO A 61 -6.63 8.95 -7.82
C PRO A 61 -7.53 7.74 -7.99
N ASP A 62 -8.72 7.99 -8.54
CA ASP A 62 -9.69 6.95 -8.83
C ASP A 62 -9.07 5.84 -9.68
N HIS A 63 -9.22 4.63 -9.20
CA HIS A 63 -8.75 3.45 -9.93
C HIS A 63 -9.62 2.26 -9.53
N GLU A 64 -9.72 1.31 -10.44
CA GLU A 64 -10.50 0.10 -10.21
C GLU A 64 -9.58 -1.00 -9.67
N HIS A 65 -10.02 -1.63 -8.59
CA HIS A 65 -9.30 -2.77 -8.01
C HIS A 65 -9.79 -4.06 -8.66
N VAL A 66 -8.89 -4.76 -9.35
CA VAL A 66 -9.24 -6.04 -9.97
C VAL A 66 -9.21 -7.19 -8.96
N LYS A 67 -8.61 -6.97 -7.82
CA LYS A 67 -8.53 -7.93 -6.71
C LYS A 67 -8.95 -7.25 -5.43
N ILE A 68 -9.17 -8.05 -4.39
CA ILE A 68 -9.37 -7.52 -3.04
C ILE A 68 -8.15 -6.68 -2.68
N GLU A 69 -8.39 -5.46 -2.19
CA GLU A 69 -7.36 -4.60 -1.65
C GLU A 69 -7.45 -4.62 -0.13
N GLN A 70 -6.31 -4.69 0.51
CA GLN A 70 -6.21 -4.70 1.97
C GLN A 70 -5.23 -3.62 2.42
N THR A 71 -5.61 -2.86 3.43
CA THR A 71 -4.78 -1.78 3.96
C THR A 71 -4.91 -1.71 5.46
N TYR A 72 -3.79 -1.84 6.16
CA TYR A 72 -3.73 -1.63 7.61
C TYR A 72 -2.99 -0.31 7.86
N MET A 73 -3.65 0.65 8.51
CA MET A 73 -3.05 1.95 8.80
C MET A 73 -2.13 1.86 10.00
N LEU A 74 -0.88 2.27 9.82
CA LEU A 74 0.12 2.27 10.87
C LEU A 74 0.26 3.65 11.50
N GLU A 75 0.19 4.71 10.69
CA GLU A 75 0.31 6.09 11.14
C GLU A 75 -0.60 6.98 10.30
N GLY A 76 -1.11 8.04 10.90
CA GLY A 76 -1.96 8.99 10.19
C GLY A 76 -3.33 8.42 9.87
N LYS A 77 -3.92 8.89 8.79
CA LYS A 77 -5.22 8.40 8.34
C LYS A 77 -5.39 8.49 6.84
N LEU A 78 -6.26 7.63 6.33
CA LEU A 78 -6.68 7.60 4.94
C LEU A 78 -8.15 7.98 4.90
N VAL A 79 -8.53 8.85 3.97
CA VAL A 79 -9.91 9.32 3.84
C VAL A 79 -10.36 9.14 2.40
N ASP A 80 -11.54 8.56 2.20
CA ASP A 80 -12.14 8.49 0.87
C ASP A 80 -12.64 9.88 0.52
N LYS A 81 -12.09 10.46 -0.55
CA LYS A 81 -12.35 11.82 -0.97
C LYS A 81 -13.58 11.93 -1.85
N GLU A 82 -13.75 10.95 -2.71
CA GLU A 82 -14.86 10.88 -3.65
C GLU A 82 -15.34 9.46 -3.77
N GLY A 83 -16.55 9.28 -4.26
CA GLY A 83 -17.13 7.97 -4.47
C GLY A 83 -18.26 7.68 -3.51
N PRO A 84 -18.78 6.43 -3.52
CA PRO A 84 -19.96 6.05 -2.73
C PRO A 84 -19.79 6.23 -1.23
N VAL A 85 -18.56 6.19 -0.75
CA VAL A 85 -18.27 6.28 0.69
C VAL A 85 -17.38 7.49 1.00
N ALA A 86 -17.58 8.58 0.26
CA ALA A 86 -16.82 9.82 0.51
C ALA A 86 -16.91 10.22 1.98
N GLY A 87 -15.75 10.55 2.57
CA GLY A 87 -15.66 10.88 3.99
C GLY A 87 -15.36 9.71 4.90
N LEU A 88 -15.33 8.48 4.40
CA LEU A 88 -14.93 7.32 5.19
C LEU A 88 -13.45 7.49 5.60
N GLU A 89 -13.20 7.38 6.91
CA GLU A 89 -11.85 7.51 7.45
C GLU A 89 -11.35 6.18 7.98
N VAL A 90 -10.07 5.91 7.72
CA VAL A 90 -9.36 4.76 8.30
C VAL A 90 -8.17 5.34 9.05
N LYS A 91 -8.15 5.16 10.36
CA LYS A 91 -7.14 5.75 11.25
C LYS A 91 -6.06 4.74 11.61
N ALA A 92 -4.97 5.23 12.18
CA ALA A 92 -3.92 4.36 12.67
C ALA A 92 -4.49 3.26 13.58
N GLY A 93 -4.07 2.02 13.35
CA GLY A 93 -4.56 0.85 14.05
C GLY A 93 -5.83 0.24 13.46
N GLU A 94 -6.36 0.82 12.40
CA GLU A 94 -7.57 0.32 11.74
C GLU A 94 -7.22 -0.30 10.40
N PHE A 95 -8.13 -1.14 9.92
CA PHE A 95 -7.96 -1.92 8.71
C PHE A 95 -9.15 -1.71 7.79
N VAL A 96 -8.87 -1.50 6.52
CA VAL A 96 -9.91 -1.45 5.49
C VAL A 96 -9.59 -2.49 4.42
N TRP A 97 -10.62 -3.13 3.92
CA TRP A 97 -10.47 -3.95 2.72
C TRP A 97 -11.58 -3.60 1.75
N ARG A 98 -11.28 -3.73 0.47
CA ARG A 98 -12.21 -3.33 -0.59
C ARG A 98 -12.40 -4.51 -1.52
N GLU A 99 -13.64 -4.71 -1.92
CA GLU A 99 -14.00 -5.81 -2.81
C GLU A 99 -13.43 -5.58 -4.21
N SER A 100 -13.18 -6.68 -4.90
CA SER A 100 -12.77 -6.64 -6.30
C SER A 100 -13.77 -5.83 -7.12
N GLY A 101 -13.26 -4.99 -8.01
CA GLY A 101 -14.10 -4.13 -8.86
C GLY A 101 -14.50 -2.81 -8.22
N SER A 102 -14.15 -2.58 -6.97
CA SER A 102 -14.47 -1.30 -6.31
C SER A 102 -13.63 -0.17 -6.88
N ARG A 103 -14.18 1.04 -6.84
CA ARG A 103 -13.49 2.25 -7.29
C ARG A 103 -13.59 3.31 -6.20
N HIS A 104 -12.50 4.04 -5.98
CA HIS A 104 -12.49 5.12 -5.01
C HIS A 104 -11.35 6.09 -5.27
N VAL A 105 -11.49 7.29 -4.73
CA VAL A 105 -10.39 8.25 -4.64
C VAL A 105 -10.13 8.46 -3.16
N ALA A 106 -8.89 8.30 -2.76
CA ALA A 106 -8.50 8.44 -1.36
C ALA A 106 -7.39 9.47 -1.21
N TRP A 107 -7.23 10.02 -0.02
CA TRP A 107 -6.16 10.95 0.27
C TRP A 107 -5.73 10.84 1.73
N THR A 108 -4.56 11.39 2.01
CA THR A 108 -3.98 11.40 3.36
C THR A 108 -3.85 12.87 3.79
N PRO A 109 -4.92 13.46 4.37
CA PRO A 109 -4.89 14.90 4.68
C PRO A 109 -3.76 15.28 5.63
N GLU A 110 -3.37 14.39 6.52
CA GLU A 110 -2.31 14.62 7.50
C GLU A 110 -1.06 13.80 7.21
N GLY A 111 -1.04 13.10 6.07
CA GLY A 111 -0.03 12.10 5.78
C GLY A 111 -0.35 10.79 6.46
N GLY A 112 0.43 9.76 6.16
CA GLY A 112 0.22 8.46 6.77
C GLY A 112 1.18 7.40 6.26
N VAL A 113 1.21 6.29 6.99
CA VAL A 113 1.94 5.09 6.61
C VAL A 113 1.00 3.90 6.76
N ASP A 114 0.94 3.07 5.75
CA ASP A 114 0.13 1.87 5.78
C ASP A 114 0.91 0.66 5.27
N ALA A 115 0.37 -0.51 5.56
CA ALA A 115 0.87 -1.78 5.06
C ALA A 115 -0.27 -2.49 4.35
N GLY A 116 -0.02 -3.02 3.16
CA GLY A 116 -1.05 -3.73 2.43
C GLY A 116 -0.66 -4.04 1.01
N ASP A 117 -1.67 -4.37 0.23
CA ASP A 117 -1.49 -4.65 -1.18
C ASP A 117 -1.29 -3.33 -1.92
N VAL A 118 -0.47 -3.36 -2.96
CA VAL A 118 -0.32 -2.21 -3.83
C VAL A 118 -1.01 -2.47 -5.16
N PRO A 119 -1.52 -1.40 -5.82
CA PRO A 119 -2.15 -1.57 -7.13
C PRO A 119 -1.19 -2.18 -8.14
N ASP A 120 -1.71 -3.04 -9.01
CA ASP A 120 -0.91 -3.71 -10.03
C ASP A 120 -0.25 -2.74 -11.00
N SER A 121 -0.79 -1.56 -11.15
CA SER A 121 -0.31 -0.54 -12.09
C SER A 121 0.67 0.44 -11.44
N GLN A 122 1.54 -0.02 -10.64
CA GLN A 122 2.60 0.78 -10.01
C GLN A 122 3.48 1.50 -11.01
#